data_97271dabc39d0e251d086e5b37e9c629
#
_entry.id   97271dabc39d0e251d086e5b37e9c629
#
_cell.length_a   1.000
_cell.length_b   1.000
_cell.length_c   1.000
_cell.angle_alpha   90.00
_cell.angle_beta   90.00
_cell.angle_gamma   90.00
#
_symmetry.space_group_name_H-M   'P 1'
#
loop_
_entity.id
_entity.type
_entity.pdbx_description
1 polymer ?
#
loop_
_entity_poly.entity_id
_entity_poly.type
_entity_poly.pdbx_seq_one_letter_code
_entity_poly.pdbx_strand_id
1 'polypeptide(L)'
;MFPQRRMRRRRTRHIQPLLREICLTKNDLIAPLFVNETISSPRPIDAMPGQFNYPINGIVAVAADLWNRGIRAVLLFGIPKEKDPEACSAYDPDGVVQQAVRRIKAEVPGMVVITDVCACEYTDHGHCGIVGEGRYGMDLLNDPSLELMNRIACSHAESGADIIAPSCMLDGMVGSLRAALDDAGFEDVLIMSYSTKFASALYGPFREAAGSGFSFGDRSTYQIHYANSREAILESQMDADEGADILMVKPAGFYLDILAGVAELGLPVAAYQVSGEYSMIKAAAERGWIKEKEIVLESLTCIKRAGADLIITYFAADVAGWLDEKQ
;
A
#
# COMPACT_ATOMS: atom_id res chain seq x y z
N MET A 1 38.06 -2.30 -36.82
CA MET A 1 37.35 -1.44 -35.84
C MET A 1 37.36 -2.16 -34.51
N PHE A 2 37.84 -1.54 -33.44
CA PHE A 2 37.86 -2.17 -32.13
C PHE A 2 36.46 -2.16 -31.51
N PRO A 3 36.00 -3.23 -30.84
CA PRO A 3 34.69 -3.28 -30.21
C PRO A 3 34.59 -2.26 -29.09
N GLN A 4 33.36 -1.75 -28.84
CA GLN A 4 33.07 -0.90 -27.69
C GLN A 4 33.29 -1.69 -26.38
N ARG A 5 34.18 -1.20 -25.52
CA ARG A 5 34.56 -1.92 -24.28
C ARG A 5 33.76 -1.41 -23.10
N ARG A 6 32.47 -1.70 -23.02
CA ARG A 6 31.59 -1.27 -21.93
C ARG A 6 31.90 -1.88 -20.57
N MET A 7 32.62 -3.02 -20.53
CA MET A 7 33.08 -3.65 -19.27
C MET A 7 33.92 -2.70 -18.41
N ARG A 8 34.59 -1.70 -18.98
CA ARG A 8 35.37 -0.72 -18.22
C ARG A 8 34.53 0.04 -17.17
N ARG A 9 33.23 0.22 -17.39
CA ARG A 9 32.30 0.84 -16.44
C ARG A 9 31.95 -0.03 -15.24
N ARG A 10 32.25 -1.33 -15.30
CA ARG A 10 31.90 -2.34 -14.31
C ARG A 10 33.06 -3.02 -13.64
N ARG A 11 34.30 -2.80 -14.14
CA ARG A 11 35.50 -3.55 -13.71
C ARG A 11 35.95 -3.24 -12.28
N THR A 12 35.71 -2.03 -11.80
CA THR A 12 36.16 -1.64 -10.48
C THR A 12 34.97 -1.25 -9.60
N ARG A 13 34.96 -1.75 -8.37
CA ARG A 13 33.90 -1.42 -7.38
C ARG A 13 33.89 0.08 -7.04
N HIS A 14 35.00 0.80 -7.24
CA HIS A 14 35.07 2.24 -6.95
C HIS A 14 34.34 3.10 -8.00
N ILE A 15 34.27 2.64 -9.26
CA ILE A 15 33.61 3.39 -10.35
C ILE A 15 32.11 3.11 -10.38
N GLN A 16 31.67 1.91 -10.03
CA GLN A 16 30.26 1.53 -10.09
C GLN A 16 29.32 2.49 -9.35
N PRO A 17 29.61 2.95 -8.12
CA PRO A 17 28.73 3.90 -7.42
C PRO A 17 28.58 5.25 -8.13
N LEU A 18 29.64 5.72 -8.82
CA LEU A 18 29.61 6.98 -9.57
C LEU A 18 28.72 6.91 -10.83
N LEU A 19 28.45 5.72 -11.32
CA LEU A 19 27.67 5.47 -12.54
C LEU A 19 26.26 4.95 -12.24
N ARG A 20 25.86 4.92 -10.98
CA ARG A 20 24.48 4.55 -10.61
C ARG A 20 23.51 5.62 -11.08
N GLU A 21 22.47 5.20 -11.75
CA GLU A 21 21.40 6.07 -12.22
C GLU A 21 20.34 6.26 -11.12
N ILE A 22 20.16 5.24 -10.27
CA ILE A 22 19.12 5.19 -9.22
C ILE A 22 19.75 4.92 -7.87
N CYS A 23 19.30 5.63 -6.85
CA CYS A 23 19.65 5.41 -5.45
C CYS A 23 18.39 5.24 -4.64
N LEU A 24 18.28 4.12 -3.91
CA LEU A 24 17.24 3.91 -2.92
C LEU A 24 17.59 4.69 -1.66
N THR A 25 16.62 5.44 -1.12
CA THR A 25 16.75 6.22 0.11
C THR A 25 15.62 5.88 1.09
N LYS A 26 15.77 6.27 2.35
CA LYS A 26 14.74 6.08 3.36
C LYS A 26 13.45 6.89 3.07
N ASN A 27 13.57 7.99 2.35
CA ASN A 27 12.43 8.83 1.98
C ASN A 27 11.55 8.17 0.91
N ASP A 28 12.07 7.17 0.20
CA ASP A 28 11.30 6.42 -0.79
C ASP A 28 10.38 5.37 -0.12
N LEU A 29 10.55 5.10 1.19
CA LEU A 29 9.94 3.96 1.86
C LEU A 29 8.72 4.35 2.67
N ILE A 30 7.63 3.59 2.50
CA ILE A 30 6.42 3.64 3.29
C ILE A 30 6.26 2.30 4.02
N ALA A 31 6.06 2.34 5.35
CA ALA A 31 5.88 1.14 6.15
C ALA A 31 4.38 0.82 6.33
N PRO A 32 3.87 -0.32 5.80
CA PRO A 32 2.51 -0.76 6.06
C PRO A 32 2.39 -1.36 7.45
N LEU A 33 1.34 -0.98 8.20
CA LEU A 33 1.09 -1.39 9.58
C LEU A 33 -0.35 -1.86 9.77
N PHE A 34 -0.52 -2.96 10.50
CA PHE A 34 -1.83 -3.49 10.87
C PHE A 34 -2.17 -3.09 12.31
N VAL A 35 -3.27 -2.35 12.49
CA VAL A 35 -3.78 -1.94 13.80
C VAL A 35 -4.99 -2.79 14.13
N ASN A 36 -4.96 -3.49 15.25
CA ASN A 36 -6.00 -4.44 15.63
C ASN A 36 -6.64 -4.04 16.97
N GLU A 37 -7.94 -3.81 16.93
CA GLU A 37 -8.73 -3.40 18.08
C GLU A 37 -8.93 -4.54 19.12
N THR A 38 -8.81 -5.81 18.67
CA THR A 38 -9.17 -6.97 19.50
C THR A 38 -8.04 -7.48 20.40
N ILE A 39 -6.83 -6.94 20.26
CA ILE A 39 -5.64 -7.41 20.96
C ILE A 39 -5.08 -6.35 21.92
N SER A 40 -4.44 -6.79 22.99
CA SER A 40 -3.77 -5.93 23.97
C SER A 40 -2.24 -5.94 23.89
N SER A 41 -1.67 -6.85 23.10
CA SER A 41 -0.23 -6.96 22.83
C SER A 41 0.02 -7.32 21.36
N PRO A 42 1.20 -7.01 20.80
CA PRO A 42 1.53 -7.37 19.42
C PRO A 42 1.38 -8.87 19.17
N ARG A 43 0.69 -9.22 18.08
CA ARG A 43 0.48 -10.63 17.66
C ARG A 43 1.21 -10.87 16.34
N PRO A 44 2.13 -11.86 16.28
CA PRO A 44 2.81 -12.23 15.05
C PRO A 44 1.82 -12.62 13.94
N ILE A 45 2.20 -12.35 12.69
CA ILE A 45 1.47 -12.80 11.49
C ILE A 45 2.25 -13.98 10.92
N ASP A 46 1.70 -15.20 11.04
CA ASP A 46 2.42 -16.43 10.69
C ASP A 46 2.86 -16.47 9.23
N ALA A 47 1.99 -16.02 8.33
CA ALA A 47 2.29 -15.96 6.90
C ALA A 47 3.30 -14.84 6.52
N MET A 48 3.67 -13.95 7.46
CA MET A 48 4.59 -12.83 7.23
C MET A 48 5.63 -12.73 8.35
N PRO A 49 6.64 -13.61 8.39
CA PRO A 49 7.63 -13.67 9.48
C PRO A 49 8.27 -12.31 9.77
N GLY A 50 8.21 -11.87 11.05
CA GLY A 50 8.72 -10.56 11.47
C GLY A 50 7.71 -9.41 11.38
N GLN A 51 6.50 -9.64 10.84
CA GLN A 51 5.41 -8.67 10.87
C GLN A 51 4.39 -9.01 11.95
N PHE A 52 3.68 -7.98 12.42
CA PHE A 52 2.77 -8.09 13.55
C PHE A 52 1.48 -7.31 13.31
N ASN A 53 0.40 -7.79 13.90
CA ASN A 53 -0.74 -6.97 14.22
C ASN A 53 -0.44 -6.23 15.54
N TYR A 54 -0.68 -4.93 15.58
CA TYR A 54 -0.40 -4.10 16.75
C TYR A 54 -1.69 -3.64 17.42
N PRO A 55 -1.76 -3.64 18.76
CA PRO A 55 -2.89 -3.02 19.46
C PRO A 55 -2.87 -1.50 19.25
N ILE A 56 -4.02 -0.85 19.35
CA ILE A 56 -4.13 0.62 19.22
C ILE A 56 -3.15 1.35 20.14
N ASN A 57 -2.99 0.90 21.38
CA ASN A 57 -2.06 1.51 22.32
C ASN A 57 -0.58 1.27 21.98
N GLY A 58 -0.27 0.26 21.16
CA GLY A 58 1.10 -0.11 20.78
C GLY A 58 1.58 0.58 19.50
N ILE A 59 0.65 1.10 18.68
CA ILE A 59 1.00 1.61 17.34
C ILE A 59 1.93 2.83 17.39
N VAL A 60 1.79 3.67 18.40
CA VAL A 60 2.63 4.87 18.60
C VAL A 60 4.11 4.51 18.76
N ALA A 61 4.40 3.49 19.58
CA ALA A 61 5.78 3.05 19.80
C ALA A 61 6.41 2.54 18.48
N VAL A 62 5.63 1.85 17.65
CA VAL A 62 6.07 1.37 16.34
C VAL A 62 6.33 2.55 15.38
N ALA A 63 5.42 3.50 15.32
CA ALA A 63 5.57 4.71 14.50
C ALA A 63 6.81 5.54 14.94
N ALA A 64 7.03 5.67 16.25
CA ALA A 64 8.20 6.36 16.79
C ALA A 64 9.52 5.63 16.47
N ASP A 65 9.56 4.29 16.55
CA ASP A 65 10.74 3.52 16.13
C ASP A 65 11.04 3.70 14.63
N LEU A 66 10.03 3.61 13.78
CA LEU A 66 10.16 3.86 12.33
C LEU A 66 10.67 5.28 12.05
N TRP A 67 10.11 6.27 12.73
CA TRP A 67 10.56 7.66 12.63
C TRP A 67 12.04 7.82 13.01
N ASN A 68 12.45 7.21 14.11
CA ASN A 68 13.85 7.24 14.57
C ASN A 68 14.80 6.53 13.59
N ARG A 69 14.34 5.51 12.88
CA ARG A 69 15.08 4.86 11.78
C ARG A 69 15.13 5.70 10.51
N GLY A 70 14.37 6.78 10.42
CA GLY A 70 14.32 7.68 9.27
C GLY A 70 13.20 7.40 8.28
N ILE A 71 12.26 6.49 8.57
CA ILE A 71 11.02 6.30 7.79
C ILE A 71 10.08 7.45 8.11
N ARG A 72 9.53 8.08 7.07
CA ARG A 72 8.70 9.29 7.20
C ARG A 72 7.22 9.08 6.96
N ALA A 73 6.83 7.92 6.44
CA ALA A 73 5.44 7.61 6.14
C ALA A 73 5.06 6.19 6.58
N VAL A 74 3.84 6.05 7.08
CA VAL A 74 3.20 4.76 7.39
C VAL A 74 1.87 4.66 6.66
N LEU A 75 1.50 3.43 6.25
CA LEU A 75 0.20 3.10 5.67
C LEU A 75 -0.55 2.20 6.66
N LEU A 76 -1.71 2.64 7.15
CA LEU A 76 -2.47 1.95 8.18
C LEU A 76 -3.59 1.08 7.59
N PHE A 77 -3.67 -0.16 8.08
CA PHE A 77 -4.78 -1.09 7.88
C PHE A 77 -5.45 -1.38 9.22
N GLY A 78 -6.76 -1.20 9.30
CA GLY A 78 -7.53 -1.42 10.51
C GLY A 78 -8.14 -2.81 10.57
N ILE A 79 -8.11 -3.44 11.74
CA ILE A 79 -8.80 -4.69 12.01
C ILE A 79 -9.79 -4.41 13.16
N PRO A 80 -11.09 -4.23 12.83
CA PRO A 80 -12.09 -3.89 13.81
C PRO A 80 -12.48 -5.09 14.67
N LYS A 81 -13.12 -4.80 15.78
CA LYS A 81 -13.70 -5.83 16.67
C LYS A 81 -14.96 -6.45 16.09
N GLU A 82 -15.78 -5.64 15.45
CA GLU A 82 -17.05 -6.05 14.88
C GLU A 82 -17.07 -5.77 13.38
N LYS A 83 -17.67 -6.68 12.64
CA LYS A 83 -17.86 -6.59 11.19
C LYS A 83 -19.34 -6.73 10.89
N ASP A 84 -19.81 -5.96 9.91
CA ASP A 84 -21.18 -5.99 9.45
C ASP A 84 -21.26 -5.80 7.92
N PRO A 85 -22.41 -6.06 7.27
CA PRO A 85 -22.51 -5.95 5.81
C PRO A 85 -22.28 -4.55 5.24
N GLU A 86 -22.44 -3.50 6.07
CA GLU A 86 -22.34 -2.09 5.70
C GLU A 86 -21.01 -1.45 6.14
N ALA A 87 -20.10 -2.24 6.74
CA ALA A 87 -18.80 -1.78 7.25
C ALA A 87 -18.91 -0.55 8.19
N CYS A 88 -19.89 -0.51 9.07
CA CYS A 88 -20.17 0.65 9.92
C CYS A 88 -18.98 1.10 10.77
N SER A 89 -18.18 0.15 11.26
CA SER A 89 -16.97 0.43 12.05
C SER A 89 -15.84 1.10 11.24
N ALA A 90 -15.90 1.12 9.91
CA ALA A 90 -14.86 1.74 9.07
C ALA A 90 -14.90 3.27 9.12
N TYR A 91 -16.08 3.85 9.35
CA TYR A 91 -16.25 5.31 9.43
C TYR A 91 -16.70 5.80 10.82
N ASP A 92 -16.65 4.93 11.82
CA ASP A 92 -16.87 5.31 13.21
C ASP A 92 -15.80 6.33 13.65
N PRO A 93 -16.18 7.51 14.19
CA PRO A 93 -15.21 8.49 14.71
C PRO A 93 -14.25 7.92 15.73
N ASP A 94 -14.62 6.89 16.48
CA ASP A 94 -13.81 6.17 17.45
C ASP A 94 -13.29 4.82 16.92
N GLY A 95 -13.36 4.61 15.60
CA GLY A 95 -12.86 3.41 14.92
C GLY A 95 -11.36 3.20 15.09
N VAL A 96 -10.93 1.98 14.78
CA VAL A 96 -9.54 1.53 14.99
C VAL A 96 -8.51 2.39 14.26
N VAL A 97 -8.77 2.76 13.01
CA VAL A 97 -7.87 3.61 12.21
C VAL A 97 -7.90 5.04 12.72
N GLN A 98 -9.08 5.60 12.98
CA GLN A 98 -9.27 6.96 13.48
C GLN A 98 -8.53 7.17 14.80
N GLN A 99 -8.62 6.22 15.74
CA GLN A 99 -7.87 6.28 16.99
C GLN A 99 -6.34 6.18 16.75
N ALA A 100 -5.90 5.30 15.84
CA ALA A 100 -4.49 5.14 15.52
C ALA A 100 -3.90 6.42 14.91
N VAL A 101 -4.60 7.02 13.95
CA VAL A 101 -4.20 8.30 13.31
C VAL A 101 -4.03 9.38 14.36
N ARG A 102 -5.06 9.67 15.18
CA ARG A 102 -5.00 10.70 16.21
C ARG A 102 -3.82 10.50 17.16
N ARG A 103 -3.57 9.26 17.60
CA ARG A 103 -2.46 8.95 18.52
C ARG A 103 -1.10 9.14 17.86
N ILE A 104 -0.91 8.68 16.63
CA ILE A 104 0.35 8.86 15.91
C ILE A 104 0.62 10.35 15.68
N LYS A 105 -0.37 11.10 15.21
CA LYS A 105 -0.23 12.54 14.96
C LYS A 105 0.07 13.34 16.24
N ALA A 106 -0.47 12.93 17.39
CA ALA A 106 -0.20 13.57 18.67
C ALA A 106 1.25 13.35 19.16
N GLU A 107 1.79 12.12 19.01
CA GLU A 107 3.08 11.74 19.61
C GLU A 107 4.25 11.81 18.59
N VAL A 108 3.96 11.64 17.29
CA VAL A 108 4.95 11.72 16.20
C VAL A 108 4.41 12.67 15.11
N PRO A 109 4.28 13.98 15.39
CA PRO A 109 3.56 14.91 14.51
C PRO A 109 4.18 15.08 13.13
N GLY A 110 5.46 14.73 12.94
CA GLY A 110 6.12 14.73 11.63
C GLY A 110 5.88 13.50 10.78
N MET A 111 5.28 12.43 11.32
CA MET A 111 4.95 11.23 10.56
C MET A 111 3.83 11.51 9.58
N VAL A 112 4.04 11.22 8.31
CA VAL A 112 2.99 11.18 7.29
C VAL A 112 2.16 9.91 7.52
N VAL A 113 0.87 10.09 7.79
CA VAL A 113 -0.06 9.00 8.04
C VAL A 113 -0.96 8.82 6.84
N ILE A 114 -0.79 7.70 6.16
CA ILE A 114 -1.58 7.26 5.02
C ILE A 114 -2.60 6.25 5.55
N THR A 115 -3.85 6.34 5.13
CA THR A 115 -4.88 5.37 5.52
C THR A 115 -5.44 4.65 4.31
N ASP A 116 -5.48 3.32 4.38
CA ASP A 116 -6.19 2.51 3.39
C ASP A 116 -7.69 2.77 3.49
N VAL A 117 -8.34 3.06 2.37
CA VAL A 117 -9.81 3.23 2.29
C VAL A 117 -10.39 2.04 1.54
N CYS A 118 -10.91 1.11 2.33
CA CYS A 118 -11.54 -0.12 1.88
C CYS A 118 -12.57 -0.60 2.91
N ALA A 119 -13.52 -1.39 2.47
CA ALA A 119 -14.48 -2.04 3.34
C ALA A 119 -14.12 -3.48 3.70
N CYS A 120 -13.17 -4.11 3.01
CA CYS A 120 -12.97 -5.57 3.12
C CYS A 120 -12.47 -6.06 4.49
N GLU A 121 -11.85 -5.22 5.30
CA GLU A 121 -11.47 -5.51 6.67
C GLU A 121 -12.67 -5.40 7.62
N TYR A 122 -13.71 -4.65 7.24
CA TYR A 122 -14.85 -4.25 8.07
C TYR A 122 -16.13 -4.98 7.71
N THR A 123 -16.24 -5.53 6.49
CA THR A 123 -17.40 -6.31 6.08
C THR A 123 -17.31 -7.75 6.55
N ASP A 124 -18.44 -8.35 6.89
CA ASP A 124 -18.55 -9.76 7.25
C ASP A 124 -18.38 -10.71 6.06
N HIS A 125 -18.65 -10.22 4.84
CA HIS A 125 -18.46 -10.95 3.59
C HIS A 125 -17.07 -10.75 2.96
N GLY A 126 -16.25 -9.80 3.44
CA GLY A 126 -14.87 -9.58 3.00
C GLY A 126 -14.69 -8.98 1.60
N HIS A 127 -15.75 -8.46 0.97
CA HIS A 127 -15.64 -7.66 -0.27
C HIS A 127 -15.36 -6.19 0.02
N CYS A 128 -14.86 -5.48 -1.00
CA CYS A 128 -14.34 -4.11 -0.86
C CYS A 128 -15.41 -3.01 -0.83
N GLY A 129 -16.69 -3.32 -0.68
CA GLY A 129 -17.79 -2.36 -0.65
C GLY A 129 -19.12 -3.05 -0.41
N ILE A 130 -20.20 -2.37 -0.75
CA ILE A 130 -21.57 -2.89 -0.64
C ILE A 130 -21.79 -3.97 -1.69
N VAL A 131 -22.33 -5.10 -1.26
CA VAL A 131 -22.68 -6.22 -2.14
C VAL A 131 -24.18 -6.32 -2.34
N GLY A 132 -24.59 -6.78 -3.50
CA GLY A 132 -26.00 -6.97 -3.83
C GLY A 132 -26.21 -7.80 -5.08
N GLU A 133 -27.46 -8.04 -5.45
CA GLU A 133 -27.81 -8.79 -6.64
C GLU A 133 -27.63 -7.92 -7.89
N GLY A 134 -26.61 -8.24 -8.69
CA GLY A 134 -26.32 -7.63 -9.97
C GLY A 134 -26.84 -8.49 -11.15
N ARG A 135 -26.52 -8.07 -12.37
CA ARG A 135 -26.94 -8.79 -13.60
C ARG A 135 -26.45 -10.24 -13.65
N TYR A 136 -25.30 -10.52 -13.03
CA TYR A 136 -24.63 -11.82 -13.11
C TYR A 136 -24.58 -12.56 -11.75
N GLY A 137 -25.40 -12.15 -10.80
CA GLY A 137 -25.47 -12.70 -9.43
C GLY A 137 -25.02 -11.72 -8.38
N MET A 138 -24.72 -12.23 -7.18
CA MET A 138 -24.20 -11.41 -6.08
C MET A 138 -22.80 -10.87 -6.41
N ASP A 139 -22.66 -9.55 -6.40
CA ASP A 139 -21.36 -8.87 -6.65
C ASP A 139 -21.33 -7.53 -5.94
N LEU A 140 -20.19 -6.85 -6.06
CA LEU A 140 -19.97 -5.49 -5.58
C LEU A 140 -20.85 -4.50 -6.37
N LEU A 141 -21.56 -3.64 -5.66
CA LEU A 141 -22.35 -2.54 -6.25
C LEU A 141 -21.51 -1.25 -6.22
N ASN A 142 -21.19 -0.72 -7.40
CA ASN A 142 -20.29 0.45 -7.54
C ASN A 142 -20.83 1.67 -6.78
N ASP A 143 -21.96 2.24 -7.21
CA ASP A 143 -22.42 3.53 -6.72
C ASP A 143 -22.73 3.56 -5.21
N PRO A 144 -23.41 2.55 -4.62
CA PRO A 144 -23.57 2.51 -3.16
C PRO A 144 -22.23 2.37 -2.42
N SER A 145 -21.22 1.73 -3.05
CA SER A 145 -19.90 1.61 -2.46
C SER A 145 -19.13 2.93 -2.48
N LEU A 146 -19.33 3.80 -3.48
CA LEU A 146 -18.71 5.15 -3.51
C LEU A 146 -19.16 5.98 -2.29
N GLU A 147 -20.46 5.94 -1.94
CA GLU A 147 -20.98 6.66 -0.78
C GLU A 147 -20.34 6.16 0.53
N LEU A 148 -20.16 4.85 0.66
CA LEU A 148 -19.45 4.26 1.80
C LEU A 148 -17.98 4.73 1.85
N MET A 149 -17.28 4.69 0.71
CA MET A 149 -15.87 5.12 0.65
C MET A 149 -15.70 6.60 0.99
N ASN A 150 -16.63 7.46 0.56
CA ASN A 150 -16.63 8.88 0.92
C ASN A 150 -16.74 9.08 2.44
N ARG A 151 -17.63 8.34 3.11
CA ARG A 151 -17.76 8.40 4.58
C ARG A 151 -16.51 7.95 5.30
N ILE A 152 -15.87 6.86 4.84
CA ILE A 152 -14.62 6.36 5.40
C ILE A 152 -13.50 7.40 5.23
N ALA A 153 -13.33 7.93 4.02
CA ALA A 153 -12.29 8.90 3.70
C ALA A 153 -12.41 10.18 4.54
N CYS A 154 -13.62 10.77 4.62
CA CYS A 154 -13.87 11.96 5.43
C CYS A 154 -13.58 11.70 6.92
N SER A 155 -13.99 10.54 7.45
CA SER A 155 -13.72 10.15 8.84
C SER A 155 -12.21 10.00 9.14
N HIS A 156 -11.44 9.47 8.18
CA HIS A 156 -9.98 9.37 8.28
C HIS A 156 -9.33 10.76 8.22
N ALA A 157 -9.76 11.62 7.30
CA ALA A 157 -9.26 13.00 7.16
C ALA A 157 -9.55 13.82 8.43
N GLU A 158 -10.78 13.72 8.99
CA GLU A 158 -11.16 14.36 10.26
C GLU A 158 -10.28 13.91 11.43
N SER A 159 -9.81 12.66 11.39
CA SER A 159 -8.89 12.12 12.40
C SER A 159 -7.44 12.58 12.21
N GLY A 160 -7.10 13.28 11.11
CA GLY A 160 -5.80 13.86 10.83
C GLY A 160 -4.92 13.02 9.89
N ALA A 161 -5.51 12.16 9.07
CA ALA A 161 -4.76 11.48 7.99
C ALA A 161 -4.24 12.52 6.98
N ASP A 162 -2.99 12.37 6.54
CA ASP A 162 -2.38 13.25 5.55
C ASP A 162 -2.71 12.80 4.12
N ILE A 163 -2.88 11.50 3.92
CA ILE A 163 -3.14 10.89 2.61
C ILE A 163 -4.21 9.81 2.76
N ILE A 164 -5.20 9.86 1.88
CA ILE A 164 -6.23 8.83 1.72
C ILE A 164 -5.82 7.92 0.56
N ALA A 165 -5.81 6.60 0.80
CA ALA A 165 -5.38 5.62 -0.20
C ALA A 165 -6.53 4.64 -0.56
N PRO A 166 -7.41 5.00 -1.51
CA PRO A 166 -8.53 4.17 -1.94
C PRO A 166 -8.07 2.91 -2.64
N SER A 167 -8.50 1.74 -2.15
CA SER A 167 -7.98 0.45 -2.61
C SER A 167 -9.02 -0.51 -3.20
N CYS A 168 -10.25 -0.01 -3.47
CA CYS A 168 -11.36 -0.87 -3.89
C CYS A 168 -11.45 -1.09 -5.41
N MET A 169 -10.86 -0.24 -6.24
CA MET A 169 -11.00 -0.27 -7.71
C MET A 169 -12.44 -0.07 -8.18
N LEU A 170 -13.12 0.95 -7.64
CA LEU A 170 -14.48 1.34 -8.05
C LEU A 170 -14.40 2.37 -9.17
N ASP A 171 -15.31 2.29 -10.13
CA ASP A 171 -15.42 3.30 -11.18
C ASP A 171 -15.76 4.68 -10.60
N GLY A 172 -14.99 5.72 -10.94
CA GLY A 172 -15.20 7.08 -10.47
C GLY A 172 -14.84 7.33 -8.99
N MET A 173 -14.08 6.41 -8.37
CA MET A 173 -13.80 6.46 -6.94
C MET A 173 -12.97 7.68 -6.55
N VAL A 174 -11.94 8.02 -7.31
CA VAL A 174 -11.06 9.16 -7.00
C VAL A 174 -11.83 10.47 -7.10
N GLY A 175 -12.60 10.67 -8.16
CA GLY A 175 -13.41 11.87 -8.35
C GLY A 175 -14.48 12.03 -7.25
N SER A 176 -15.11 10.93 -6.84
CA SER A 176 -16.08 10.93 -5.74
C SER A 176 -15.43 11.31 -4.41
N LEU A 177 -14.26 10.72 -4.10
CA LEU A 177 -13.51 11.01 -2.88
C LEU A 177 -13.00 12.46 -2.86
N ARG A 178 -12.47 12.97 -3.98
CA ARG A 178 -11.97 14.34 -4.04
C ARG A 178 -13.10 15.33 -3.78
N ALA A 179 -14.25 15.14 -4.42
CA ALA A 179 -15.42 15.98 -4.19
C ALA A 179 -15.88 15.94 -2.73
N ALA A 180 -15.97 14.75 -2.13
CA ALA A 180 -16.42 14.60 -0.75
C ALA A 180 -15.45 15.22 0.27
N LEU A 181 -14.13 15.09 0.04
CA LEU A 181 -13.11 15.70 0.89
C LEU A 181 -13.13 17.23 0.78
N ASP A 182 -13.25 17.78 -0.42
CA ASP A 182 -13.32 19.23 -0.66
C ASP A 182 -14.58 19.83 -0.03
N ASP A 183 -15.74 19.19 -0.21
CA ASP A 183 -17.02 19.61 0.40
C ASP A 183 -16.97 19.58 1.94
N ALA A 184 -16.16 18.69 2.52
CA ALA A 184 -15.95 18.59 3.96
C ALA A 184 -14.83 19.53 4.49
N GLY A 185 -14.15 20.30 3.63
CA GLY A 185 -13.09 21.24 3.98
C GLY A 185 -11.70 20.59 4.16
N PHE A 186 -11.46 19.46 3.48
CA PHE A 186 -10.18 18.73 3.49
C PHE A 186 -9.45 18.82 2.15
N GLU A 187 -9.41 19.99 1.53
CA GLU A 187 -8.77 20.23 0.22
C GLU A 187 -7.27 19.92 0.22
N ASP A 188 -6.62 19.99 1.39
CA ASP A 188 -5.17 19.73 1.56
C ASP A 188 -4.84 18.25 1.76
N VAL A 189 -5.84 17.36 1.91
CA VAL A 189 -5.63 15.92 2.07
C VAL A 189 -5.39 15.29 0.72
N LEU A 190 -4.24 14.62 0.54
CA LEU A 190 -3.86 13.99 -0.72
C LEU A 190 -4.62 12.68 -0.96
N ILE A 191 -4.80 12.31 -2.22
CA ILE A 191 -5.32 11.01 -2.64
C ILE A 191 -4.20 10.21 -3.32
N MET A 192 -3.80 9.08 -2.69
CA MET A 192 -2.91 8.07 -3.28
C MET A 192 -3.77 6.91 -3.79
N SER A 193 -4.16 6.96 -5.05
CA SER A 193 -5.03 5.94 -5.61
C SER A 193 -4.29 4.63 -5.88
N TYR A 194 -4.90 3.52 -5.51
CA TYR A 194 -4.50 2.19 -5.99
C TYR A 194 -4.95 2.01 -7.46
N SER A 195 -4.60 2.96 -8.29
CA SER A 195 -5.07 3.12 -9.67
C SER A 195 -4.84 1.90 -10.55
N THR A 196 -3.81 1.13 -10.27
CA THR A 196 -3.49 -0.12 -10.97
C THR A 196 -3.34 -1.26 -9.96
N LYS A 197 -4.47 -1.87 -9.58
CA LYS A 197 -4.50 -3.01 -8.67
C LYS A 197 -4.96 -4.27 -9.39
N PHE A 198 -4.04 -5.22 -9.53
CA PHE A 198 -4.32 -6.49 -10.20
C PHE A 198 -4.94 -7.53 -9.26
N ALA A 199 -5.84 -8.36 -9.80
CA ALA A 199 -6.29 -9.60 -9.15
C ALA A 199 -5.09 -10.56 -9.07
N SER A 200 -4.45 -10.65 -7.89
CA SER A 200 -3.19 -11.36 -7.73
C SER A 200 -3.26 -12.43 -6.65
N ALA A 201 -2.59 -13.57 -6.92
CA ALA A 201 -2.35 -14.63 -5.95
C ALA A 201 -1.41 -14.19 -4.80
N LEU A 202 -0.67 -13.09 -4.97
CA LEU A 202 0.29 -12.57 -3.99
C LEU A 202 -0.36 -11.88 -2.78
N TYR A 203 -1.69 -11.82 -2.68
CA TYR A 203 -2.39 -11.22 -1.54
C TYR A 203 -2.74 -12.22 -0.42
N GLY A 204 -2.38 -13.50 -0.54
CA GLY A 204 -2.71 -14.53 0.46
C GLY A 204 -2.30 -14.13 1.88
N PRO A 205 -1.03 -13.81 2.15
CA PRO A 205 -0.58 -13.45 3.48
C PRO A 205 -1.25 -12.17 4.05
N PHE A 206 -1.58 -11.20 3.21
CA PHE A 206 -2.32 -10.00 3.63
C PHE A 206 -3.74 -10.34 4.10
N ARG A 207 -4.44 -11.24 3.40
CA ARG A 207 -5.80 -11.64 3.79
C ARG A 207 -5.82 -12.30 5.17
N GLU A 208 -4.79 -13.08 5.50
CA GLU A 208 -4.61 -13.64 6.83
C GLU A 208 -4.34 -12.52 7.86
N ALA A 209 -3.40 -11.62 7.56
CA ALA A 209 -3.01 -10.54 8.45
C ALA A 209 -4.16 -9.58 8.79
N ALA A 210 -4.96 -9.21 7.80
CA ALA A 210 -6.07 -8.24 7.92
C ALA A 210 -7.43 -8.92 8.24
N GLY A 211 -7.50 -10.25 8.25
CA GLY A 211 -8.76 -10.97 8.40
C GLY A 211 -9.78 -10.63 7.31
N SER A 212 -9.31 -10.33 6.09
CA SER A 212 -10.13 -9.84 4.96
C SER A 212 -10.38 -10.92 3.90
N GLY A 213 -10.51 -12.19 4.33
CA GLY A 213 -10.95 -13.29 3.47
C GLY A 213 -12.38 -13.07 2.99
N PHE A 214 -12.66 -13.30 1.70
CA PHE A 214 -14.01 -13.20 1.14
C PHE A 214 -14.81 -14.48 1.39
N SER A 215 -16.12 -14.33 1.66
CA SER A 215 -17.03 -15.44 1.98
C SER A 215 -17.62 -16.10 0.73
N PHE A 216 -17.60 -15.44 -0.43
CA PHE A 216 -18.07 -15.96 -1.71
C PHE A 216 -17.25 -15.37 -2.87
N GLY A 217 -17.28 -16.02 -4.06
CA GLY A 217 -16.63 -15.53 -5.27
C GLY A 217 -15.13 -15.27 -5.11
N ASP A 218 -14.69 -14.24 -5.78
CA ASP A 218 -13.34 -13.65 -5.64
C ASP A 218 -13.40 -12.14 -5.96
N ARG A 219 -12.27 -11.48 -6.14
CA ARG A 219 -12.21 -10.04 -6.46
C ARG A 219 -11.87 -9.75 -7.93
N SER A 220 -11.94 -10.76 -8.79
CA SER A 220 -11.59 -10.62 -10.23
C SER A 220 -12.63 -9.83 -11.03
N THR A 221 -13.82 -9.62 -10.47
CA THR A 221 -14.90 -8.83 -11.10
C THR A 221 -14.66 -7.32 -11.05
N TYR A 222 -13.78 -6.86 -10.15
CA TYR A 222 -13.46 -5.43 -9.97
C TYR A 222 -11.97 -5.12 -9.84
N GLN A 223 -11.07 -6.11 -9.80
CA GLN A 223 -9.63 -5.90 -9.90
C GLN A 223 -9.15 -6.27 -11.29
N ILE A 224 -8.14 -5.55 -11.81
CA ILE A 224 -7.61 -5.74 -13.15
C ILE A 224 -7.06 -7.16 -13.32
N HIS A 225 -7.39 -7.81 -14.42
CA HIS A 225 -6.82 -9.11 -14.73
C HIS A 225 -5.32 -8.96 -15.06
N TYR A 226 -4.48 -9.80 -14.48
CA TYR A 226 -3.01 -9.70 -14.58
C TYR A 226 -2.46 -9.79 -16.01
N ALA A 227 -3.23 -10.20 -17.00
CA ALA A 227 -2.85 -10.20 -18.41
C ALA A 227 -3.17 -8.86 -19.14
N ASN A 228 -3.80 -7.88 -18.47
CA ASN A 228 -4.33 -6.68 -19.10
C ASN A 228 -3.45 -5.45 -18.80
N SER A 229 -2.44 -5.18 -19.65
CA SER A 229 -1.57 -4.02 -19.46
C SER A 229 -2.19 -2.70 -19.92
N ARG A 230 -2.98 -2.72 -21.00
CA ARG A 230 -3.59 -1.49 -21.55
C ARG A 230 -4.67 -0.92 -20.65
N GLU A 231 -5.50 -1.79 -20.07
CA GLU A 231 -6.50 -1.45 -19.08
C GLU A 231 -5.86 -0.77 -17.86
N ALA A 232 -4.76 -1.34 -17.35
CA ALA A 232 -4.01 -0.81 -16.22
C ALA A 232 -3.53 0.65 -16.43
N ILE A 233 -3.05 0.97 -17.63
CA ILE A 233 -2.63 2.34 -17.95
C ILE A 233 -3.84 3.28 -18.09
N LEU A 234 -4.95 2.79 -18.68
CA LEU A 234 -6.17 3.59 -18.81
C LEU A 234 -6.78 3.92 -17.44
N GLU A 235 -6.86 2.96 -16.54
CA GLU A 235 -7.33 3.16 -15.15
C GLU A 235 -6.46 4.22 -14.43
N SER A 236 -5.13 4.10 -14.55
CA SER A 236 -4.24 5.11 -13.95
C SER A 236 -4.42 6.49 -14.56
N GLN A 237 -4.68 6.60 -15.87
CA GLN A 237 -4.97 7.88 -16.50
C GLN A 237 -6.31 8.45 -16.04
N MET A 238 -7.34 7.61 -15.90
CA MET A 238 -8.66 8.02 -15.39
C MET A 238 -8.57 8.55 -13.97
N ASP A 239 -7.87 7.85 -13.07
CA ASP A 239 -7.65 8.30 -11.70
C ASP A 239 -6.88 9.62 -11.63
N ALA A 240 -5.89 9.83 -12.53
CA ALA A 240 -5.17 11.09 -12.64
C ALA A 240 -6.11 12.23 -13.10
N ASP A 241 -6.97 11.98 -14.08
CA ASP A 241 -7.96 12.95 -14.59
C ASP A 241 -9.05 13.25 -13.54
N GLU A 242 -9.37 12.30 -12.66
CA GLU A 242 -10.29 12.45 -11.53
C GLU A 242 -9.69 13.20 -10.33
N GLY A 243 -8.38 13.46 -10.33
CA GLY A 243 -7.72 14.27 -9.31
C GLY A 243 -6.90 13.47 -8.28
N ALA A 244 -6.39 12.29 -8.63
CA ALA A 244 -5.38 11.63 -7.81
C ALA A 244 -4.10 12.46 -7.75
N ASP A 245 -3.48 12.57 -6.57
CA ASP A 245 -2.19 13.23 -6.37
C ASP A 245 -1.03 12.27 -6.59
N ILE A 246 -1.24 10.99 -6.29
CA ILE A 246 -0.26 9.91 -6.40
C ILE A 246 -0.95 8.68 -6.99
N LEU A 247 -0.35 8.11 -8.02
CA LEU A 247 -0.82 6.84 -8.61
C LEU A 247 -0.10 5.66 -7.96
N MET A 248 -0.75 4.49 -7.85
CA MET A 248 -0.11 3.31 -7.26
C MET A 248 -0.28 2.06 -8.11
N VAL A 249 0.82 1.35 -8.32
CA VAL A 249 0.83 0.01 -8.94
C VAL A 249 0.95 -1.06 -7.87
N LYS A 250 0.00 -2.03 -7.87
CA LYS A 250 -0.04 -3.14 -6.91
C LYS A 250 -0.47 -4.44 -7.58
N PRO A 251 0.33 -5.54 -7.47
CA PRO A 251 1.68 -5.64 -6.88
C PRO A 251 2.75 -4.96 -7.72
N ALA A 252 3.99 -4.84 -7.17
CA ALA A 252 5.09 -4.15 -7.86
C ALA A 252 6.01 -5.08 -8.65
N GLY A 253 6.53 -6.14 -8.04
CA GLY A 253 7.71 -6.85 -8.56
C GLY A 253 7.49 -7.60 -9.88
N PHE A 254 6.29 -8.15 -10.10
CA PHE A 254 5.94 -8.82 -11.37
C PHE A 254 5.36 -7.86 -12.41
N TYR A 255 5.16 -6.59 -12.08
CA TYR A 255 4.45 -5.58 -12.87
C TYR A 255 5.32 -4.35 -13.15
N LEU A 256 6.65 -4.55 -13.27
CA LEU A 256 7.59 -3.46 -13.53
C LEU A 256 7.39 -2.79 -14.90
N ASP A 257 6.85 -3.52 -15.86
CA ASP A 257 6.44 -3.00 -17.17
C ASP A 257 5.27 -2.04 -17.04
N ILE A 258 4.29 -2.38 -16.21
CA ILE A 258 3.13 -1.52 -15.91
C ILE A 258 3.60 -0.28 -15.15
N LEU A 259 4.42 -0.47 -14.13
CA LEU A 259 4.98 0.62 -13.35
C LEU A 259 5.71 1.65 -14.24
N ALA A 260 6.51 1.15 -15.20
CA ALA A 260 7.18 2.01 -16.16
C ALA A 260 6.19 2.79 -17.05
N GLY A 261 5.07 2.17 -17.44
CA GLY A 261 4.02 2.83 -18.21
C GLY A 261 3.27 3.90 -17.42
N VAL A 262 2.93 3.60 -16.15
CA VAL A 262 2.24 4.55 -15.25
C VAL A 262 3.14 5.76 -14.93
N ALA A 263 4.44 5.55 -14.77
CA ALA A 263 5.39 6.63 -14.52
C ALA A 263 5.47 7.69 -15.66
N GLU A 264 5.06 7.33 -16.89
CA GLU A 264 4.99 8.28 -18.01
C GLU A 264 3.79 9.24 -17.94
N LEU A 265 2.84 9.01 -17.02
CA LEU A 265 1.65 9.88 -16.85
C LEU A 265 1.97 11.20 -16.13
N GLY A 266 3.17 11.32 -15.53
CA GLY A 266 3.68 12.59 -15.01
C GLY A 266 3.25 12.96 -13.59
N LEU A 267 2.52 12.09 -12.88
CA LEU A 267 2.27 12.18 -11.45
C LEU A 267 3.29 11.35 -10.66
N PRO A 268 3.51 11.62 -9.37
CA PRO A 268 4.27 10.74 -8.50
C PRO A 268 3.67 9.34 -8.47
N VAL A 269 4.53 8.31 -8.48
CA VAL A 269 4.08 6.91 -8.51
C VAL A 269 4.55 6.15 -7.27
N ALA A 270 3.60 5.56 -6.56
CA ALA A 270 3.84 4.58 -5.52
C ALA A 270 3.82 3.16 -6.10
N ALA A 271 4.65 2.29 -5.56
CA ALA A 271 4.66 0.87 -5.91
C ALA A 271 4.54 0.03 -4.65
N TYR A 272 3.63 -0.95 -4.64
CA TYR A 272 3.43 -1.80 -3.47
C TYR A 272 4.12 -3.16 -3.65
N GLN A 273 5.25 -3.38 -2.96
CA GLN A 273 5.82 -4.71 -2.77
C GLN A 273 4.98 -5.46 -1.74
N VAL A 274 4.08 -6.32 -2.23
CA VAL A 274 3.00 -6.89 -1.43
C VAL A 274 3.43 -8.07 -0.54
N SER A 275 2.52 -8.49 0.32
CA SER A 275 2.74 -9.55 1.31
C SER A 275 3.26 -10.86 0.73
N GLY A 276 2.76 -11.30 -0.42
CA GLY A 276 3.26 -12.52 -1.08
C GLY A 276 4.69 -12.37 -1.57
N GLU A 277 5.08 -11.21 -2.09
CA GLU A 277 6.46 -10.93 -2.49
C GLU A 277 7.39 -10.95 -1.27
N TYR A 278 6.96 -10.31 -0.16
CA TYR A 278 7.66 -10.35 1.12
C TYR A 278 7.86 -11.80 1.61
N SER A 279 6.78 -12.56 1.68
CA SER A 279 6.81 -13.94 2.21
C SER A 279 7.62 -14.89 1.32
N MET A 280 7.61 -14.72 0.00
CA MET A 280 8.45 -15.48 -0.93
C MET A 280 9.94 -15.24 -0.66
N ILE A 281 10.34 -13.98 -0.44
CA ILE A 281 11.73 -13.64 -0.12
C ILE A 281 12.11 -14.24 1.23
N LYS A 282 11.29 -14.07 2.28
CA LYS A 282 11.51 -14.64 3.61
C LYS A 282 11.69 -16.16 3.56
N ALA A 283 10.78 -16.87 2.88
CA ALA A 283 10.83 -18.33 2.78
C ALA A 283 12.08 -18.84 2.05
N ALA A 284 12.52 -18.17 0.99
CA ALA A 284 13.73 -18.55 0.26
C ALA A 284 15.00 -18.20 1.04
N ALA A 285 15.01 -17.09 1.79
CA ALA A 285 16.12 -16.68 2.63
C ALA A 285 16.30 -17.61 3.84
N GLU A 286 15.21 -18.00 4.49
CA GLU A 286 15.22 -18.98 5.60
C GLU A 286 15.86 -20.32 5.20
N ARG A 287 15.64 -20.74 3.95
CA ARG A 287 16.26 -21.95 3.39
C ARG A 287 17.71 -21.75 2.93
N GLY A 288 18.25 -20.54 3.03
CA GLY A 288 19.59 -20.20 2.58
C GLY A 288 19.79 -20.22 1.07
N TRP A 289 18.72 -20.21 0.28
CA TRP A 289 18.80 -20.22 -1.19
C TRP A 289 19.14 -18.84 -1.76
N ILE A 290 18.76 -17.78 -1.06
CA ILE A 290 19.08 -16.40 -1.38
C ILE A 290 19.52 -15.66 -0.11
N LYS A 291 20.24 -14.55 -0.27
CA LYS A 291 20.61 -13.67 0.83
C LYS A 291 19.56 -12.55 0.93
N GLU A 292 18.85 -12.50 2.07
CA GLU A 292 17.72 -11.60 2.26
C GLU A 292 18.07 -10.13 1.98
N LYS A 293 19.09 -9.59 2.63
CA LYS A 293 19.51 -8.20 2.42
C LYS A 293 19.81 -7.87 0.95
N GLU A 294 20.54 -8.75 0.28
CA GLU A 294 20.96 -8.53 -1.11
C GLU A 294 19.75 -8.49 -2.04
N ILE A 295 18.86 -9.49 -1.95
CA ILE A 295 17.69 -9.58 -2.84
C ILE A 295 16.64 -8.50 -2.56
N VAL A 296 16.45 -8.10 -1.30
CA VAL A 296 15.53 -7.02 -0.94
C VAL A 296 16.02 -5.70 -1.52
N LEU A 297 17.29 -5.34 -1.31
CA LEU A 297 17.86 -4.12 -1.88
C LEU A 297 17.85 -4.13 -3.42
N GLU A 298 18.08 -5.28 -4.05
CA GLU A 298 18.00 -5.43 -5.50
C GLU A 298 16.56 -5.23 -5.99
N SER A 299 15.58 -5.90 -5.38
CA SER A 299 14.17 -5.82 -5.78
C SER A 299 13.61 -4.41 -5.64
N LEU A 300 13.87 -3.73 -4.51
CA LEU A 300 13.41 -2.35 -4.30
C LEU A 300 14.11 -1.36 -5.24
N THR A 301 15.40 -1.58 -5.55
CA THR A 301 16.10 -0.79 -6.56
C THR A 301 15.52 -1.01 -7.97
N CYS A 302 15.10 -2.24 -8.30
CA CYS A 302 14.43 -2.53 -9.56
C CYS A 302 13.06 -1.84 -9.66
N ILE A 303 12.30 -1.83 -8.57
CA ILE A 303 11.01 -1.12 -8.48
C ILE A 303 11.23 0.38 -8.69
N LYS A 304 12.19 0.98 -7.97
CA LYS A 304 12.52 2.40 -8.14
C LYS A 304 13.01 2.72 -9.56
N ARG A 305 13.85 1.86 -10.14
CA ARG A 305 14.33 2.02 -11.52
C ARG A 305 13.22 1.95 -12.57
N ALA A 306 12.15 1.21 -12.27
CA ALA A 306 10.97 1.14 -13.15
C ALA A 306 10.10 2.40 -13.08
N GLY A 307 10.37 3.33 -12.15
CA GLY A 307 9.70 4.63 -12.10
C GLY A 307 8.97 4.93 -10.78
N ALA A 308 9.08 4.08 -9.76
CA ALA A 308 8.47 4.38 -8.47
C ALA A 308 9.21 5.53 -7.76
N ASP A 309 8.46 6.54 -7.32
CA ASP A 309 8.94 7.57 -6.41
C ASP A 309 8.86 7.09 -4.95
N LEU A 310 7.79 6.38 -4.62
CA LEU A 310 7.49 5.83 -3.29
C LEU A 310 7.34 4.31 -3.35
N ILE A 311 7.80 3.61 -2.32
CA ILE A 311 7.71 2.15 -2.26
C ILE A 311 7.11 1.73 -0.92
N ILE A 312 5.93 1.13 -0.98
CA ILE A 312 5.31 0.50 0.17
C ILE A 312 5.90 -0.90 0.30
N THR A 313 6.55 -1.18 1.42
CA THR A 313 7.20 -2.48 1.64
C THR A 313 7.23 -2.85 3.11
N TYR A 314 6.99 -4.11 3.41
CA TYR A 314 7.14 -4.70 4.75
C TYR A 314 8.60 -4.79 5.21
N PHE A 315 9.57 -4.58 4.32
CA PHE A 315 10.99 -4.49 4.63
C PHE A 315 11.44 -3.07 5.02
N ALA A 316 10.55 -2.09 5.13
CA ALA A 316 10.93 -0.68 5.33
C ALA A 316 11.87 -0.48 6.54
N ALA A 317 11.58 -1.10 7.69
CA ALA A 317 12.39 -1.00 8.89
C ALA A 317 13.79 -1.65 8.72
N ASP A 318 13.85 -2.82 8.07
CA ASP A 318 15.10 -3.55 7.81
C ASP A 318 15.97 -2.76 6.83
N VAL A 319 15.38 -2.28 5.75
CA VAL A 319 16.06 -1.49 4.70
C VAL A 319 16.59 -0.19 5.28
N ALA A 320 15.84 0.49 6.14
CA ALA A 320 16.31 1.70 6.81
C ALA A 320 17.60 1.45 7.60
N GLY A 321 17.67 0.32 8.34
CA GLY A 321 18.88 -0.10 9.03
C GLY A 321 20.04 -0.44 8.09
N TRP A 322 19.75 -1.16 6.99
CA TRP A 322 20.80 -1.54 6.03
C TRP A 322 21.37 -0.36 5.24
N LEU A 323 20.58 0.69 5.03
CA LEU A 323 21.05 1.91 4.37
C LEU A 323 21.99 2.75 5.26
N ASP A 324 21.91 2.60 6.59
CA ASP A 324 22.83 3.23 7.54
C ASP A 324 24.19 2.51 7.64
N GLU A 325 24.22 1.22 7.32
CA GLU A 325 25.48 0.49 7.27
C GLU A 325 26.35 1.07 6.16
N LYS A 326 27.51 1.61 6.50
CA LYS A 326 28.45 2.18 5.53
C LYS A 326 28.76 1.15 4.44
N GLN A 327 28.38 1.46 3.20
CA GLN A 327 28.76 0.72 2.00
C GLN A 327 30.24 0.83 1.74
#